data_c924aa758edf680bd933a9b8741e7d52
#
_entry.id   c924aa758edf680bd933a9b8741e7d52
#
_cell.length_a   1.000
_cell.length_b   1.000
_cell.length_c   1.000
_cell.angle_alpha   90.00
_cell.angle_beta   90.00
_cell.angle_gamma   90.00
#
_symmetry.space_group_name_H-M   'P 1'
#
loop_
_entity.id
_entity.type
_entity.pdbx_description
1 polymer ?
#
loop_
_entity_poly.entity_id
_entity_poly.type
_entity_poly.pdbx_seq_one_letter_code
_entity_poly.pdbx_strand_id
1 'polypeptide(L)'
;MKSNHIAMSLVMNVPIEKVWAALADWESQSDWMLQTKVEVTSEIREGIGTSIAAFTGIARFGIMDHMTVTSWNPPTVFDVIHTGRIIKGTGRFELTALSPQKTRFDWSEEILAPRVLFLLIAPGLYVGVRISLMALRRLLHQRK
;
A
#
# COMPACT_ATOMS: atom_id res chain seq x y z
N MET A 1 -22.60 -3.30 6.75
CA MET A 1 -21.18 -3.05 7.00
C MET A 1 -20.93 -1.56 7.00
N LYS A 2 -20.00 -1.12 7.79
CA LYS A 2 -19.62 0.28 7.86
C LYS A 2 -18.26 0.51 7.21
N SER A 3 -18.05 1.71 6.69
CA SER A 3 -16.72 2.14 6.25
C SER A 3 -15.92 2.57 7.48
N ASN A 4 -14.73 2.04 7.62
CA ASN A 4 -13.81 2.32 8.73
C ASN A 4 -12.52 2.88 8.15
N HIS A 5 -12.06 3.98 8.71
CA HIS A 5 -10.88 4.68 8.23
C HIS A 5 -9.64 4.36 9.06
N ILE A 6 -8.51 4.12 8.39
CA ILE A 6 -7.20 3.99 9.03
C ILE A 6 -6.18 4.70 8.16
N ALA A 7 -5.25 5.43 8.78
CA ALA A 7 -4.27 6.23 8.05
C ALA A 7 -2.96 6.32 8.81
N MET A 8 -1.89 6.58 8.05
CA MET A 8 -0.54 6.67 8.60
C MET A 8 0.32 7.56 7.71
N SER A 9 1.21 8.35 8.31
CA SER A 9 2.15 9.19 7.57
C SER A 9 3.58 8.85 7.95
N LEU A 10 4.50 8.98 7.00
CA LEU A 10 5.92 8.78 7.21
C LEU A 10 6.71 9.73 6.32
N VAL A 11 7.75 10.36 6.88
CA VAL A 11 8.66 11.22 6.11
C VAL A 11 9.91 10.43 5.73
N MET A 12 10.31 10.57 4.47
CA MET A 12 11.50 9.93 3.91
C MET A 12 12.43 10.99 3.33
N ASN A 13 13.74 10.85 3.56
CA ASN A 13 14.74 11.75 2.99
C ASN A 13 15.14 11.25 1.59
N VAL A 14 14.15 11.21 0.69
CA VAL A 14 14.25 10.67 -0.67
C VAL A 14 13.40 11.52 -1.59
N PRO A 15 13.87 11.83 -2.82
CA PRO A 15 13.05 12.56 -3.80
C PRO A 15 11.74 11.84 -4.12
N ILE A 16 10.68 12.61 -4.39
CA ILE A 16 9.34 12.07 -4.64
C ILE A 16 9.31 11.07 -5.80
N GLU A 17 10.10 11.31 -6.85
CA GLU A 17 10.14 10.42 -8.01
C GLU A 17 10.69 9.05 -7.64
N LYS A 18 11.64 8.98 -6.73
CA LYS A 18 12.21 7.70 -6.27
C LYS A 18 11.24 6.94 -5.39
N VAL A 19 10.51 7.64 -4.54
CA VAL A 19 9.47 6.99 -3.72
C VAL A 19 8.37 6.46 -4.62
N TRP A 20 7.91 7.27 -5.58
CA TRP A 20 6.89 6.85 -6.53
C TRP A 20 7.32 5.60 -7.32
N ALA A 21 8.54 5.61 -7.86
CA ALA A 21 9.06 4.48 -8.63
C ALA A 21 9.06 3.19 -7.81
N ALA A 22 9.41 3.27 -6.52
CA ALA A 22 9.40 2.11 -5.64
C ALA A 22 7.97 1.60 -5.38
N LEU A 23 7.00 2.49 -5.23
CA LEU A 23 5.61 2.11 -5.02
C LEU A 23 4.98 1.52 -6.29
N ALA A 24 5.28 2.11 -7.46
CA ALA A 24 4.70 1.71 -8.73
C ALA A 24 5.31 0.42 -9.28
N ASP A 25 6.42 -0.02 -8.75
CA ASP A 25 7.01 -1.32 -9.05
C ASP A 25 6.34 -2.37 -8.17
N TRP A 26 5.16 -2.82 -8.60
CA TRP A 26 4.25 -3.62 -7.78
C TRP A 26 4.92 -4.86 -7.16
N GLU A 27 5.63 -5.63 -7.97
CA GLU A 27 6.23 -6.87 -7.48
C GLU A 27 7.36 -6.62 -6.48
N SER A 28 8.06 -5.48 -6.59
CA SER A 28 9.09 -5.10 -5.63
C SER A 28 8.51 -4.74 -4.26
N GLN A 29 7.21 -4.50 -4.17
CA GLN A 29 6.55 -4.29 -2.87
C GLN A 29 6.72 -5.51 -1.97
N SER A 30 6.94 -6.69 -2.55
CA SER A 30 7.25 -7.92 -1.80
C SER A 30 8.53 -7.80 -0.97
N ASP A 31 9.42 -6.88 -1.32
CA ASP A 31 10.69 -6.68 -0.62
C ASP A 31 10.55 -5.92 0.69
N TRP A 32 9.48 -5.15 0.85
CA TRP A 32 9.30 -4.31 2.03
C TRP A 32 7.95 -4.48 2.75
N MET A 33 6.94 -5.00 2.10
CA MET A 33 5.67 -5.31 2.78
C MET A 33 5.83 -6.56 3.65
N LEU A 34 5.49 -6.45 4.93
CA LEU A 34 5.66 -7.51 5.91
C LEU A 34 4.94 -8.78 5.47
N GLN A 35 5.70 -9.86 5.27
CA GLN A 35 5.18 -11.21 4.93
C GLN A 35 4.19 -11.20 3.75
N THR A 36 4.43 -10.32 2.76
CA THR A 36 3.52 -10.11 1.64
C THR A 36 4.23 -10.35 0.33
N LYS A 37 3.56 -11.06 -0.58
CA LYS A 37 3.99 -11.23 -1.96
C LYS A 37 2.97 -10.59 -2.88
N VAL A 38 3.44 -9.69 -3.76
CA VAL A 38 2.59 -8.93 -4.68
C VAL A 38 2.87 -9.37 -6.11
N GLU A 39 1.79 -9.60 -6.88
CA GLU A 39 1.86 -9.96 -8.30
C GLU A 39 0.88 -9.11 -9.10
N VAL A 40 1.30 -8.72 -10.30
CA VAL A 40 0.40 -8.07 -11.26
C VAL A 40 -0.35 -9.16 -12.00
N THR A 41 -1.69 -9.05 -12.03
CA THR A 41 -2.56 -10.07 -12.63
C THR A 41 -3.21 -9.62 -13.94
N SER A 42 -3.11 -8.32 -14.27
CA SER A 42 -3.61 -7.77 -15.54
C SER A 42 -2.50 -7.71 -16.59
N GLU A 43 -2.91 -7.54 -17.88
CA GLU A 43 -1.95 -7.31 -18.95
C GLU A 43 -1.26 -5.97 -18.79
N ILE A 44 -2.04 -4.92 -18.47
CA ILE A 44 -1.45 -3.61 -18.17
C ILE A 44 -0.79 -3.68 -16.80
N ARG A 45 0.37 -3.04 -16.67
CA ARG A 45 1.19 -3.09 -15.47
C ARG A 45 1.33 -1.73 -14.79
N GLU A 46 0.70 -0.71 -15.33
CA GLU A 46 0.81 0.65 -14.82
C GLU A 46 -0.46 1.43 -15.17
N GLY A 47 -0.89 2.31 -14.28
CA GLY A 47 -2.03 3.17 -14.50
C GLY A 47 -3.37 2.55 -14.12
N ILE A 48 -4.44 3.27 -14.45
CA ILE A 48 -5.81 2.86 -14.14
C ILE A 48 -6.10 1.50 -14.82
N GLY A 49 -6.71 0.60 -14.07
CA GLY A 49 -7.04 -0.74 -14.56
C GLY A 49 -6.00 -1.80 -14.26
N THR A 50 -4.82 -1.42 -13.78
CA THR A 50 -3.83 -2.39 -13.31
C THR A 50 -4.44 -3.19 -12.16
N SER A 51 -4.41 -4.52 -12.28
CA SER A 51 -4.91 -5.42 -11.24
C SER A 51 -3.74 -6.14 -10.58
N ILE A 52 -3.79 -6.22 -9.26
CA ILE A 52 -2.73 -6.84 -8.47
C ILE A 52 -3.34 -7.77 -7.44
N ALA A 53 -2.57 -8.79 -7.06
CA ALA A 53 -2.91 -9.71 -6.00
C ALA A 53 -1.79 -9.71 -4.97
N ALA A 54 -2.13 -9.44 -3.72
CA ALA A 54 -1.20 -9.41 -2.61
C ALA A 54 -1.54 -10.54 -1.63
N PHE A 55 -0.61 -11.47 -1.47
CA PHE A 55 -0.75 -12.55 -0.50
C PHE A 55 0.05 -12.21 0.74
N THR A 56 -0.63 -12.10 1.88
CA THR A 56 0.01 -11.85 3.17
C THR A 56 -0.16 -13.06 4.06
N GLY A 57 0.96 -13.63 4.52
CA GLY A 57 0.91 -14.81 5.37
C GLY A 57 2.25 -15.50 5.50
N ILE A 58 2.21 -16.72 6.07
CA ILE A 58 3.38 -17.56 6.27
C ILE A 58 3.15 -18.87 5.52
N ALA A 59 4.06 -19.23 4.62
CA ALA A 59 3.95 -20.36 3.73
C ALA A 59 2.64 -20.27 2.92
N ARG A 60 1.76 -21.29 2.98
CA ARG A 60 0.47 -21.25 2.27
C ARG A 60 -0.69 -20.72 3.12
N PHE A 61 -0.40 -20.36 4.37
CA PHE A 61 -1.43 -19.88 5.29
C PHE A 61 -1.42 -18.36 5.30
N GLY A 62 -2.46 -17.76 4.75
CA GLY A 62 -2.56 -16.31 4.69
C GLY A 62 -3.81 -15.84 3.99
N ILE A 63 -3.82 -14.55 3.68
CA ILE A 63 -4.96 -13.87 3.06
C ILE A 63 -4.54 -13.32 1.71
N MET A 64 -5.36 -13.56 0.68
CA MET A 64 -5.18 -12.99 -0.64
C MET A 64 -6.06 -11.74 -0.77
N ASP A 65 -5.43 -10.65 -1.12
CA ASP A 65 -6.08 -9.36 -1.33
C ASP A 65 -5.97 -8.98 -2.81
N HIS A 66 -7.09 -8.91 -3.50
CA HIS A 66 -7.15 -8.50 -4.90
C HIS A 66 -7.52 -7.03 -5.00
N MET A 67 -6.78 -6.29 -5.81
CA MET A 67 -6.99 -4.85 -5.97
C MET A 67 -6.91 -4.45 -7.44
N THR A 68 -7.59 -3.34 -7.76
CA THR A 68 -7.49 -2.71 -9.07
C THR A 68 -7.27 -1.21 -8.89
N VAL A 69 -6.35 -0.65 -9.67
CA VAL A 69 -6.04 0.78 -9.65
C VAL A 69 -7.20 1.56 -10.27
N THR A 70 -7.75 2.51 -9.54
CA THR A 70 -8.89 3.33 -9.96
C THR A 70 -8.52 4.78 -10.25
N SER A 71 -7.38 5.25 -9.73
CA SER A 71 -6.87 6.59 -9.95
C SER A 71 -5.35 6.55 -10.01
N TRP A 72 -4.76 7.30 -10.94
CA TRP A 72 -3.32 7.25 -11.20
C TRP A 72 -2.83 8.63 -11.59
N ASN A 73 -2.08 9.28 -10.71
CA ASN A 73 -1.57 10.63 -10.92
C ASN A 73 -0.12 10.74 -10.45
N PRO A 74 0.85 10.27 -11.27
CA PRO A 74 2.27 10.33 -10.90
C PRO A 74 2.77 11.77 -10.76
N PRO A 75 3.67 12.03 -9.84
CA PRO A 75 4.22 11.16 -8.82
C PRO A 75 3.56 11.34 -7.46
N THR A 76 2.30 11.76 -7.42
CA THR A 76 1.66 12.24 -6.19
C THR A 76 0.66 11.28 -5.57
N VAL A 77 -0.20 10.62 -6.37
CA VAL A 77 -1.26 9.82 -5.77
C VAL A 77 -1.72 8.68 -6.68
N PHE A 78 -2.03 7.54 -6.08
CA PHE A 78 -2.86 6.53 -6.73
C PHE A 78 -3.84 5.92 -5.73
N ASP A 79 -4.98 5.50 -6.25
CA ASP A 79 -6.03 4.85 -5.49
C ASP A 79 -6.27 3.45 -6.02
N VAL A 80 -6.63 2.55 -5.12
CA VAL A 80 -7.03 1.18 -5.46
C VAL A 80 -8.37 0.86 -4.82
N ILE A 81 -9.11 -0.05 -5.44
CA ILE A 81 -10.28 -0.68 -4.85
C ILE A 81 -9.95 -2.15 -4.59
N HIS A 82 -10.31 -2.64 -3.42
CA HIS A 82 -10.19 -4.06 -3.08
C HIS A 82 -11.34 -4.81 -3.73
N THR A 83 -11.03 -5.74 -4.63
CA THR A 83 -12.02 -6.46 -5.44
C THR A 83 -12.27 -7.89 -4.99
N GLY A 84 -11.52 -8.35 -3.99
CA GLY A 84 -11.66 -9.71 -3.45
C GLY A 84 -12.87 -9.89 -2.55
N ARG A 85 -13.03 -11.11 -2.04
CA ARG A 85 -14.16 -11.44 -1.17
C ARG A 85 -13.89 -11.18 0.31
N ILE A 86 -12.61 -11.21 0.72
CA ILE A 86 -12.22 -11.12 2.12
C ILE A 86 -12.01 -9.67 2.51
N ILE A 87 -11.18 -8.94 1.76
CA ILE A 87 -10.89 -7.54 2.04
C ILE A 87 -11.69 -6.70 1.06
N LYS A 88 -12.46 -5.75 1.59
CA LYS A 88 -13.29 -4.83 0.80
C LYS A 88 -13.03 -3.41 1.23
N GLY A 89 -13.12 -2.48 0.27
CA GLY A 89 -12.91 -1.07 0.52
C GLY A 89 -11.96 -0.46 -0.48
N THR A 90 -11.34 0.66 -0.11
CA THR A 90 -10.43 1.42 -0.97
C THR A 90 -9.15 1.76 -0.24
N GLY A 91 -8.08 1.97 -0.99
CA GLY A 91 -6.80 2.41 -0.44
C GLY A 91 -6.25 3.59 -1.24
N ARG A 92 -5.49 4.45 -0.58
CA ARG A 92 -4.84 5.59 -1.20
C ARG A 92 -3.38 5.67 -0.75
N PHE A 93 -2.50 5.89 -1.74
CA PHE A 93 -1.09 6.17 -1.51
C PHE A 93 -0.83 7.57 -2.05
N GLU A 94 -0.49 8.50 -1.15
CA GLU A 94 -0.29 9.90 -1.53
C GLU A 94 1.10 10.37 -1.11
N LEU A 95 1.79 11.04 -2.03
CA LEU A 95 3.13 11.57 -1.80
C LEU A 95 3.10 13.10 -1.92
N THR A 96 3.77 13.77 -0.98
CA THR A 96 3.95 15.21 -1.00
C THR A 96 5.44 15.54 -0.92
N ALA A 97 5.96 16.24 -1.91
CA ALA A 97 7.34 16.71 -1.88
C ALA A 97 7.46 17.83 -0.85
N LEU A 98 8.18 17.61 0.24
CA LEU A 98 8.46 18.63 1.25
C LEU A 98 9.66 19.47 0.84
N SER A 99 10.57 18.89 0.08
CA SER A 99 11.73 19.53 -0.52
C SER A 99 12.20 18.65 -1.68
N PRO A 100 13.20 19.08 -2.50
CA PRO A 100 13.72 18.21 -3.58
C PRO A 100 14.22 16.85 -3.10
N GLN A 101 14.63 16.73 -1.83
CA GLN A 101 15.22 15.51 -1.27
C GLN A 101 14.41 14.91 -0.13
N LYS A 102 13.17 15.38 0.06
CA LYS A 102 12.34 14.93 1.19
C LYS A 102 10.89 14.79 0.76
N THR A 103 10.29 13.67 1.10
CA THR A 103 8.92 13.32 0.73
C THR A 103 8.14 12.85 1.95
N ARG A 104 6.89 13.32 2.07
CA ARG A 104 5.93 12.75 3.02
C ARG A 104 5.07 11.75 2.28
N PHE A 105 4.96 10.56 2.85
CA PHE A 105 4.10 9.48 2.38
C PHE A 105 2.89 9.39 3.30
N ASP A 106 1.70 9.47 2.73
CA ASP A 106 0.43 9.28 3.43
C ASP A 106 -0.25 8.03 2.87
N TRP A 107 -0.43 7.03 3.72
CA TRP A 107 -1.21 5.84 3.42
C TRP A 107 -2.55 5.94 4.13
N SER A 108 -3.63 5.59 3.44
CA SER A 108 -4.95 5.51 4.05
C SER A 108 -5.77 4.40 3.42
N GLU A 109 -6.69 3.85 4.21
CA GLU A 109 -7.61 2.80 3.81
C GLU A 109 -8.99 3.07 4.36
N GLU A 110 -10.01 2.84 3.52
CA GLU A 110 -11.40 2.73 3.94
C GLU A 110 -11.77 1.25 3.89
N ILE A 111 -11.98 0.63 5.05
CA ILE A 111 -12.24 -0.81 5.15
C ILE A 111 -13.70 -1.04 5.46
N LEU A 112 -14.39 -1.80 4.60
CA LEU A 112 -15.80 -2.16 4.79
C LEU A 112 -15.90 -3.40 5.66
N ALA A 113 -16.32 -3.21 6.92
CA ALA A 113 -16.45 -4.28 7.89
C ALA A 113 -17.36 -3.83 9.03
N PRO A 114 -17.91 -4.77 9.80
CA PRO A 114 -18.56 -4.41 11.08
C PRO A 114 -17.54 -3.70 11.97
N ARG A 115 -17.99 -2.64 12.65
CA ARG A 115 -17.11 -1.80 13.48
C ARG A 115 -16.34 -2.62 14.51
N VAL A 116 -17.02 -3.57 15.17
CA VAL A 116 -16.38 -4.40 16.21
C VAL A 116 -15.22 -5.21 15.62
N LEU A 117 -15.45 -5.82 14.45
CA LEU A 117 -14.42 -6.60 13.76
C LEU A 117 -13.24 -5.71 13.38
N PHE A 118 -13.54 -4.52 12.83
CA PHE A 118 -12.49 -3.57 12.45
C PHE A 118 -11.63 -3.19 13.67
N LEU A 119 -12.26 -2.89 14.81
CA LEU A 119 -11.52 -2.49 16.01
C LEU A 119 -10.63 -3.62 16.56
N LEU A 120 -11.00 -4.88 16.30
CA LEU A 120 -10.17 -6.02 16.70
C LEU A 120 -8.93 -6.17 15.80
N ILE A 121 -9.07 -5.92 14.49
CA ILE A 121 -7.96 -6.11 13.54
C ILE A 121 -7.09 -4.87 13.33
N ALA A 122 -7.64 -3.68 13.60
CA ALA A 122 -6.96 -2.42 13.30
C ALA A 122 -5.58 -2.27 13.96
N PRO A 123 -5.38 -2.62 15.26
CA PRO A 123 -4.07 -2.50 15.86
C PRO A 123 -2.99 -3.32 15.14
N GLY A 124 -3.30 -4.58 14.78
CA GLY A 124 -2.39 -5.44 14.04
C GLY A 124 -2.10 -4.92 12.64
N LEU A 125 -3.14 -4.45 11.95
CA LEU A 125 -3.01 -3.86 10.63
C LEU A 125 -2.13 -2.61 10.68
N TYR A 126 -2.37 -1.72 11.65
CA TYR A 126 -1.59 -0.50 11.83
C TYR A 126 -0.11 -0.82 12.06
N VAL A 127 0.19 -1.75 12.97
CA VAL A 127 1.56 -2.16 13.27
C VAL A 127 2.22 -2.79 12.04
N GLY A 128 1.51 -3.67 11.34
CA GLY A 128 2.03 -4.33 10.13
C GLY A 128 2.37 -3.34 9.03
N VAL A 129 1.50 -2.38 8.76
CA VAL A 129 1.74 -1.33 7.76
C VAL A 129 2.89 -0.43 8.21
N ARG A 130 2.96 -0.08 9.50
CA ARG A 130 4.04 0.74 10.03
C ARG A 130 5.40 0.07 9.82
N ILE A 131 5.51 -1.22 10.13
CA ILE A 131 6.74 -1.98 9.92
C ILE A 131 7.10 -1.99 8.43
N SER A 132 6.11 -2.21 7.55
CA SER A 132 6.33 -2.21 6.11
C SER A 132 6.83 -0.87 5.59
N LEU A 133 6.22 0.23 6.00
CA LEU A 133 6.65 1.57 5.57
C LEU A 133 8.04 1.93 6.09
N MET A 134 8.38 1.50 7.30
CA MET A 134 9.72 1.71 7.82
C MET A 134 10.76 0.87 7.08
N ALA A 135 10.39 -0.33 6.64
CA ALA A 135 11.24 -1.16 5.79
C ALA A 135 11.47 -0.50 4.43
N LEU A 136 10.43 0.06 3.82
CA LEU A 136 10.54 0.81 2.57
C LEU A 136 11.49 2.00 2.74
N ARG A 137 11.32 2.77 3.80
CA ARG A 137 12.20 3.92 4.08
C ARG A 137 13.66 3.49 4.20
N ARG A 138 13.92 2.42 4.94
CA ARG A 138 15.28 1.89 5.11
C ARG A 138 15.88 1.48 3.76
N LEU A 139 15.08 0.77 2.95
CA LEU A 139 15.51 0.31 1.65
C LEU A 139 15.89 1.48 0.74
N LEU A 140 15.04 2.51 0.68
CA LEU A 140 15.27 3.69 -0.15
C LEU A 140 16.46 4.53 0.35
N HIS A 141 16.66 4.62 1.66
CA HIS A 141 17.81 5.33 2.22
C HIS A 141 19.14 4.62 1.91
N GLN A 142 19.12 3.30 1.78
CA GLN A 142 20.32 2.53 1.40
C GLN A 142 20.66 2.66 -0.08
N ARG A 143 19.68 3.00 -0.92
CA ARG A 143 19.85 3.13 -2.39
C ARG A 143 20.19 4.53 -2.85
N LYS A 144 20.44 5.45 -1.96
CA LYS A 144 20.82 6.84 -2.30
C LYS A 144 22.11 6.92 -3.07
#